data_4abf3b9f33ef0303aee1a6f27437d092
#
_entry.id   4abf3b9f33ef0303aee1a6f27437d092
#
_cell.length_a   1.000
_cell.length_b   1.000
_cell.length_c   1.000
_cell.angle_alpha   90.00
_cell.angle_beta   90.00
_cell.angle_gamma   90.00
#
_symmetry.space_group_name_H-M   'P 1'
#
loop_
_entity.id
_entity.type
_entity.pdbx_description
1 polymer ?
#
loop_
_entity_poly.entity_id
_entity_poly.type
_entity_poly.pdbx_seq_one_letter_code
_entity_poly.pdbx_strand_id
1 'polypeptide(L)'
;MITQHTRRTVLTRIGAGMALVGVLAAGGCTQLKSDTDATTRSAVPGPTPNLPAGDMSNGAANFYTSDRVSAQAVSFKNQYGMNVAGNLFVPKDIDRNTTHPAIVVGHPMGAVKEQSANLYATKMAERGFVTISLDLSFWGASDGEPRNAVSPDIYAEDFSAAVDYLRTQSFVDSERIGALGICGSGSFVISAAKIDPRIKSVATVSMYDMGAANRDGLRNGVSLEQRRQVLQQAADQRDVEFKGGATAYIGGTPEELTDQSSAVDREFYDFYRTSRGNSPNTTTHPTMTSNVKFMNFYPFNDIETISPRPMLFIAGQNAHSREFSEDAYALAAEPKELVIIPAAGHVDLYDRVDLIPFDKLTGFFQNSLRNG
;
A
#
# COMPACT_ATOMS: atom_id res chain seq x y z
N MET A 1 -14.32 56.05 29.24
CA MET A 1 -15.44 55.08 29.08
C MET A 1 -15.14 54.26 27.83
N ILE A 2 -14.57 53.07 28.00
CA ILE A 2 -14.26 52.14 26.93
C ILE A 2 -14.99 50.84 27.28
N THR A 3 -16.00 50.50 26.47
CA THR A 3 -16.85 49.34 26.62
C THR A 3 -16.16 48.11 25.99
N GLN A 4 -15.83 47.13 26.78
CA GLN A 4 -15.36 45.82 26.35
C GLN A 4 -16.52 44.98 25.85
N HIS A 5 -16.44 44.52 24.58
CA HIS A 5 -17.31 43.51 24.00
C HIS A 5 -16.67 42.12 24.19
N THR A 6 -17.25 41.34 25.05
CA THR A 6 -16.93 39.94 25.28
C THR A 6 -17.51 39.09 24.13
N ARG A 7 -16.67 38.54 23.26
CA ARG A 7 -17.09 37.51 22.30
C ARG A 7 -17.09 36.14 22.97
N ARG A 8 -18.25 35.55 23.12
CA ARG A 8 -18.42 34.15 23.50
C ARG A 8 -18.09 33.28 22.28
N THR A 9 -17.01 32.53 22.36
CA THR A 9 -16.68 31.48 21.38
C THR A 9 -17.48 30.24 21.75
N VAL A 10 -18.40 29.84 20.89
CA VAL A 10 -19.09 28.57 20.96
C VAL A 10 -18.15 27.50 20.43
N LEU A 11 -17.60 26.65 21.29
CA LEU A 11 -16.85 25.45 20.91
C LEU A 11 -17.85 24.38 20.47
N THR A 12 -17.98 24.22 19.18
CA THR A 12 -18.63 23.03 18.59
C THR A 12 -17.64 21.87 18.70
N ARG A 13 -17.93 20.91 19.55
CA ARG A 13 -17.19 19.63 19.62
C ARG A 13 -17.52 18.84 18.36
N ILE A 14 -16.61 18.85 17.38
CA ILE A 14 -16.62 17.89 16.28
C ILE A 14 -15.83 16.67 16.78
N GLY A 15 -16.53 15.55 16.99
CA GLY A 15 -15.90 14.28 17.32
C GLY A 15 -15.06 13.80 16.12
N ALA A 16 -13.75 13.83 16.30
CA ALA A 16 -12.82 13.25 15.32
C ALA A 16 -12.84 11.73 15.50
N GLY A 17 -13.53 11.03 14.59
CA GLY A 17 -13.40 9.59 14.44
C GLY A 17 -11.99 9.27 13.91
N MET A 18 -11.19 8.60 14.73
CA MET A 18 -9.87 8.14 14.34
C MET A 18 -10.02 6.82 13.58
N ALA A 19 -9.73 6.84 12.29
CA ALA A 19 -9.42 5.62 11.57
C ALA A 19 -7.93 5.33 11.74
N LEU A 20 -7.67 4.32 12.49
CA LEU A 20 -6.33 3.83 12.69
C LEU A 20 -5.99 2.77 11.66
N VAL A 21 -5.13 3.12 10.73
CA VAL A 21 -4.23 2.11 10.20
C VAL A 21 -3.23 1.82 11.34
N GLY A 22 -3.65 0.99 12.29
CA GLY A 22 -2.76 0.44 13.31
C GLY A 22 -2.44 1.29 14.55
N VAL A 23 -3.28 2.26 14.96
CA VAL A 23 -3.11 2.94 16.24
C VAL A 23 -4.29 2.61 17.17
N LEU A 24 -4.01 2.06 18.32
CA LEU A 24 -4.98 1.76 19.38
C LEU A 24 -5.66 3.03 19.89
N ALA A 25 -6.99 3.11 19.77
CA ALA A 25 -7.77 4.12 20.48
C ALA A 25 -7.74 3.81 21.97
N ALA A 26 -7.04 4.61 22.74
CA ALA A 26 -7.14 4.60 24.19
C ALA A 26 -8.40 5.38 24.61
N GLY A 27 -9.46 4.67 24.93
CA GLY A 27 -10.66 5.21 25.55
C GLY A 27 -11.14 4.29 26.64
N GLY A 28 -10.94 4.72 27.90
CA GLY A 28 -11.59 4.14 29.08
C GLY A 28 -10.67 3.36 29.99
N CYS A 29 -10.27 3.97 31.12
CA CYS A 29 -9.82 3.26 32.31
C CYS A 29 -10.97 2.38 32.85
N THR A 30 -11.00 1.13 32.46
CA THR A 30 -11.65 0.08 33.21
C THR A 30 -10.56 -0.87 33.68
N GLN A 31 -10.46 -1.05 34.97
CA GLN A 31 -9.58 -2.04 35.60
C GLN A 31 -9.83 -3.40 34.95
N LEU A 32 -8.86 -3.88 34.22
CA LEU A 32 -8.82 -5.25 33.71
C LEU A 32 -8.68 -6.19 34.92
N LYS A 33 -9.79 -6.84 35.31
CA LYS A 33 -9.71 -8.07 36.06
C LYS A 33 -8.95 -9.07 35.17
N SER A 34 -7.98 -9.74 35.77
CA SER A 34 -7.25 -10.82 35.17
C SER A 34 -8.19 -12.02 34.91
N ASP A 35 -8.88 -12.02 33.80
CA ASP A 35 -9.43 -13.23 33.23
C ASP A 35 -8.40 -13.77 32.23
N THR A 36 -7.75 -14.85 32.62
CA THR A 36 -6.85 -15.68 31.84
C THR A 36 -7.64 -16.44 30.80
N ASP A 37 -8.13 -15.76 29.77
CA ASP A 37 -8.63 -16.36 28.54
C ASP A 37 -8.53 -15.39 27.37
N ALA A 38 -7.32 -14.82 27.17
CA ALA A 38 -6.95 -14.25 25.91
C ALA A 38 -6.64 -15.41 24.97
N THR A 39 -7.64 -15.87 24.24
CA THR A 39 -7.40 -16.65 23.03
C THR A 39 -6.60 -15.75 22.08
N THR A 40 -5.28 -15.81 22.19
CA THR A 40 -4.34 -15.37 21.18
C THR A 40 -4.67 -16.14 19.90
N ARG A 41 -5.58 -15.62 19.08
CA ARG A 41 -5.70 -16.05 17.71
C ARG A 41 -4.40 -15.63 17.03
N SER A 42 -3.46 -16.58 16.98
CA SER A 42 -2.39 -16.56 16.00
C SER A 42 -3.09 -16.36 14.66
N ALA A 43 -2.88 -15.22 14.00
CA ALA A 43 -3.24 -15.06 12.60
C ALA A 43 -2.25 -15.93 11.80
N VAL A 44 -2.42 -17.25 11.93
CA VAL A 44 -1.85 -18.19 10.98
C VAL A 44 -2.54 -17.84 9.66
N PRO A 45 -1.81 -17.64 8.55
CA PRO A 45 -2.44 -17.60 7.23
C PRO A 45 -3.41 -18.78 7.17
N GLY A 46 -4.68 -18.53 6.89
CA GLY A 46 -5.66 -19.60 6.74
C GLY A 46 -5.11 -20.64 5.76
N PRO A 47 -5.49 -21.90 5.84
CA PRO A 47 -5.01 -22.91 4.91
C PRO A 47 -5.25 -22.39 3.51
N THR A 48 -4.18 -22.35 2.69
CA THR A 48 -4.27 -21.97 1.27
C THR A 48 -5.46 -22.73 0.69
N PRO A 49 -6.46 -22.05 0.12
CA PRO A 49 -7.60 -22.75 -0.47
C PRO A 49 -7.10 -23.83 -1.42
N ASN A 50 -7.75 -24.99 -1.43
CA ASN A 50 -7.41 -26.06 -2.36
C ASN A 50 -7.92 -25.66 -3.76
N LEU A 51 -7.19 -24.75 -4.41
CA LEU A 51 -7.55 -24.15 -5.68
C LEU A 51 -7.15 -25.09 -6.82
N PRO A 52 -7.87 -25.07 -7.96
CA PRO A 52 -7.47 -25.81 -9.15
C PRO A 52 -6.04 -25.46 -9.55
N ALA A 53 -5.27 -26.44 -10.01
CA ALA A 53 -3.92 -26.20 -10.51
C ALA A 53 -3.95 -25.16 -11.64
N GLY A 54 -3.18 -24.06 -11.47
CA GLY A 54 -3.13 -22.95 -12.42
C GLY A 54 -4.08 -21.80 -12.14
N ASP A 55 -4.87 -21.84 -11.06
CA ASP A 55 -5.65 -20.70 -10.61
C ASP A 55 -4.76 -19.66 -9.94
N MET A 56 -4.51 -18.56 -10.66
CA MET A 56 -3.66 -17.45 -10.20
C MET A 56 -4.38 -16.51 -9.22
N SER A 57 -5.69 -16.69 -8.99
CA SER A 57 -6.44 -15.83 -8.07
C SER A 57 -6.01 -16.03 -6.60
N ASN A 58 -5.44 -17.20 -6.28
CA ASN A 58 -5.17 -17.61 -4.90
C ASN A 58 -6.35 -17.36 -3.95
N GLY A 59 -7.60 -17.44 -4.51
CA GLY A 59 -8.84 -17.23 -3.78
C GLY A 59 -9.27 -15.77 -3.63
N ALA A 60 -8.59 -14.82 -4.27
CA ALA A 60 -9.02 -13.43 -4.27
C ALA A 60 -10.32 -13.27 -5.06
N ALA A 61 -11.34 -12.67 -4.44
CA ALA A 61 -12.70 -12.56 -5.00
C ALA A 61 -12.78 -11.68 -6.24
N ASN A 62 -11.88 -10.71 -6.39
CA ASN A 62 -11.86 -9.74 -7.47
C ASN A 62 -10.68 -9.90 -8.43
N PHE A 63 -10.12 -11.11 -8.54
CA PHE A 63 -9.00 -11.36 -9.46
C PHE A 63 -9.43 -11.07 -10.91
N TYR A 64 -8.89 -10.01 -11.48
CA TYR A 64 -9.23 -9.58 -12.83
C TYR A 64 -8.40 -10.34 -13.86
N THR A 65 -9.05 -10.86 -14.89
CA THR A 65 -8.42 -11.54 -16.02
C THR A 65 -8.78 -10.85 -17.34
N SER A 66 -7.96 -11.05 -18.37
CA SER A 66 -8.19 -10.49 -19.70
C SER A 66 -7.80 -11.49 -20.78
N ASP A 67 -8.65 -11.65 -21.79
CA ASP A 67 -8.36 -12.49 -22.94
C ASP A 67 -7.22 -11.94 -23.80
N ARG A 68 -6.87 -10.67 -23.66
CA ARG A 68 -5.77 -10.01 -24.37
C ARG A 68 -4.42 -10.11 -23.68
N VAL A 69 -4.39 -10.60 -22.44
CA VAL A 69 -3.18 -10.63 -21.59
C VAL A 69 -2.85 -12.07 -21.21
N SER A 70 -1.58 -12.41 -21.31
CA SER A 70 -1.02 -13.63 -20.74
C SER A 70 -0.49 -13.32 -19.35
N ALA A 71 -0.92 -14.06 -18.33
CA ALA A 71 -0.45 -13.93 -16.95
C ALA A 71 0.35 -15.16 -16.54
N GLN A 72 1.44 -14.95 -15.81
CA GLN A 72 2.31 -16.01 -15.31
C GLN A 72 2.79 -15.69 -13.89
N ALA A 73 2.65 -16.65 -12.97
CA ALA A 73 3.26 -16.56 -11.65
C ALA A 73 4.78 -16.67 -11.78
N VAL A 74 5.50 -15.78 -11.10
CA VAL A 74 6.96 -15.69 -11.11
C VAL A 74 7.49 -15.51 -9.69
N SER A 75 8.76 -15.84 -9.50
CA SER A 75 9.48 -15.58 -8.26
C SER A 75 10.89 -15.14 -8.57
N PHE A 76 11.38 -14.16 -7.83
CA PHE A 76 12.74 -13.62 -7.97
C PHE A 76 13.29 -13.25 -6.59
N LYS A 77 14.60 -13.12 -6.48
CA LYS A 77 15.24 -12.78 -5.21
C LYS A 77 15.51 -11.30 -5.10
N ASN A 78 15.24 -10.73 -3.93
CA ASN A 78 15.77 -9.44 -3.56
C ASN A 78 17.23 -9.56 -3.07
N GLN A 79 17.92 -8.44 -2.82
CA GLN A 79 19.31 -8.44 -2.37
C GLN A 79 19.54 -9.14 -1.01
N TYR A 80 18.50 -9.35 -0.22
CA TYR A 80 18.54 -10.08 1.04
C TYR A 80 18.36 -11.60 0.86
N GLY A 81 18.22 -12.07 -0.39
CA GLY A 81 18.02 -13.48 -0.73
C GLY A 81 16.60 -13.99 -0.48
N MET A 82 15.66 -13.11 -0.11
CA MET A 82 14.26 -13.47 0.06
C MET A 82 13.59 -13.64 -1.31
N ASN A 83 12.75 -14.67 -1.47
CA ASN A 83 11.95 -14.81 -2.67
C ASN A 83 10.78 -13.82 -2.62
N VAL A 84 10.68 -12.99 -3.64
CA VAL A 84 9.55 -12.10 -3.91
C VAL A 84 8.64 -12.78 -4.92
N ALA A 85 7.39 -13.00 -4.55
CA ALA A 85 6.39 -13.59 -5.44
C ALA A 85 5.74 -12.49 -6.29
N GLY A 86 5.61 -12.75 -7.58
CA GLY A 86 4.99 -11.81 -8.52
C GLY A 86 4.09 -12.51 -9.54
N ASN A 87 3.29 -11.72 -10.23
CA ASN A 87 2.56 -12.13 -11.42
C ASN A 87 3.02 -11.22 -12.57
N LEU A 88 3.60 -11.84 -13.62
CA LEU A 88 4.01 -11.17 -14.85
C LEU A 88 2.84 -11.18 -15.84
N PHE A 89 2.53 -10.01 -16.39
CA PHE A 89 1.47 -9.83 -17.39
C PHE A 89 2.07 -9.32 -18.69
N VAL A 90 1.79 -10.01 -19.78
CA VAL A 90 2.32 -9.72 -21.10
C VAL A 90 1.18 -9.66 -22.12
N PRO A 91 1.04 -8.58 -22.91
CA PRO A 91 0.06 -8.55 -24.00
C PRO A 91 0.27 -9.75 -24.94
N LYS A 92 -0.83 -10.44 -25.34
CA LYS A 92 -0.72 -11.63 -26.19
C LYS A 92 -0.25 -11.32 -27.62
N ASP A 93 -0.50 -10.11 -28.09
CA ASP A 93 -0.13 -9.58 -29.40
C ASP A 93 1.24 -8.89 -29.43
N ILE A 94 1.99 -8.92 -28.32
CA ILE A 94 3.31 -8.28 -28.25
C ILE A 94 4.31 -8.97 -29.18
N ASP A 95 5.06 -8.18 -29.93
CA ASP A 95 6.19 -8.72 -30.72
C ASP A 95 7.38 -8.99 -29.78
N ARG A 96 7.62 -10.27 -29.45
CA ARG A 96 8.72 -10.68 -28.56
C ARG A 96 10.12 -10.56 -29.19
N ASN A 97 10.22 -10.17 -30.45
CA ASN A 97 11.50 -9.86 -31.10
C ASN A 97 11.91 -8.39 -30.91
N THR A 98 11.05 -7.58 -30.38
CA THR A 98 11.33 -6.18 -30.01
C THR A 98 11.20 -5.99 -28.52
N THR A 99 11.75 -4.89 -28.00
CA THR A 99 11.68 -4.57 -26.57
C THR A 99 10.56 -3.57 -26.27
N HIS A 100 9.90 -3.74 -25.12
CA HIS A 100 8.71 -2.99 -24.74
C HIS A 100 8.89 -2.33 -23.36
N PRO A 101 8.21 -1.20 -23.09
CA PRO A 101 8.21 -0.57 -21.78
C PRO A 101 7.54 -1.48 -20.76
N ALA A 102 8.02 -1.40 -19.51
CA ALA A 102 7.48 -2.21 -18.42
C ALA A 102 7.08 -1.35 -17.20
N ILE A 103 6.16 -1.88 -16.36
CA ILE A 103 5.68 -1.23 -15.16
C ILE A 103 5.66 -2.22 -14.00
N VAL A 104 6.30 -1.87 -12.89
CA VAL A 104 6.18 -2.56 -11.60
C VAL A 104 4.97 -2.01 -10.85
N VAL A 105 4.09 -2.87 -10.34
CA VAL A 105 2.86 -2.47 -9.62
C VAL A 105 2.85 -3.04 -8.21
N GLY A 106 2.84 -2.16 -7.21
CA GLY A 106 2.77 -2.53 -5.80
C GLY A 106 1.35 -2.40 -5.23
N HIS A 107 0.99 -3.34 -4.36
CA HIS A 107 -0.32 -3.43 -3.70
C HIS A 107 -0.43 -2.53 -2.46
N PRO A 108 -1.66 -2.24 -1.96
CA PRO A 108 -1.87 -1.57 -0.67
C PRO A 108 -1.21 -2.31 0.49
N MET A 109 -0.80 -1.57 1.53
CA MET A 109 -0.20 -2.18 2.72
C MET A 109 -1.13 -3.24 3.34
N GLY A 110 -0.61 -4.44 3.56
CA GLY A 110 -1.37 -5.56 4.12
C GLY A 110 -2.31 -6.28 3.13
N ALA A 111 -2.32 -5.85 1.86
CA ALA A 111 -2.98 -6.55 0.75
C ALA A 111 -2.06 -7.61 0.13
N VAL A 112 -2.47 -8.16 -1.00
CA VAL A 112 -1.68 -9.09 -1.82
C VAL A 112 -1.78 -8.73 -3.31
N LYS A 113 -0.83 -9.23 -4.10
CA LYS A 113 -0.69 -8.96 -5.53
C LYS A 113 -1.91 -9.33 -6.38
N GLU A 114 -2.75 -10.26 -5.91
CA GLU A 114 -3.95 -10.72 -6.60
C GLU A 114 -5.12 -9.73 -6.55
N GLN A 115 -5.07 -8.73 -5.67
CA GLN A 115 -6.15 -7.74 -5.48
C GLN A 115 -5.99 -6.54 -6.44
N SER A 116 -6.00 -5.31 -5.94
CA SER A 116 -5.90 -4.09 -6.75
C SER A 116 -4.67 -4.07 -7.67
N ALA A 117 -3.52 -4.57 -7.22
CA ALA A 117 -2.31 -4.60 -8.04
C ALA A 117 -2.48 -5.48 -9.28
N ASN A 118 -3.19 -6.62 -9.17
CA ASN A 118 -3.54 -7.44 -10.33
C ASN A 118 -4.39 -6.67 -11.35
N LEU A 119 -5.42 -5.96 -10.88
CA LEU A 119 -6.28 -5.16 -11.76
C LEU A 119 -5.46 -4.12 -12.53
N TYR A 120 -4.63 -3.34 -11.83
CA TYR A 120 -3.81 -2.31 -12.46
C TYR A 120 -2.79 -2.91 -13.42
N ALA A 121 -2.09 -3.97 -13.03
CA ALA A 121 -1.13 -4.64 -13.89
C ALA A 121 -1.79 -5.17 -15.16
N THR A 122 -2.93 -5.86 -15.05
CA THR A 122 -3.66 -6.39 -16.21
C THR A 122 -4.17 -5.27 -17.12
N LYS A 123 -4.74 -4.20 -16.53
CA LYS A 123 -5.25 -3.04 -17.30
C LYS A 123 -4.15 -2.29 -18.04
N MET A 124 -2.96 -2.16 -17.46
CA MET A 124 -1.83 -1.54 -18.13
C MET A 124 -1.23 -2.49 -19.19
N ALA A 125 -1.25 -3.81 -18.97
CA ALA A 125 -0.87 -4.78 -19.98
C ALA A 125 -1.83 -4.77 -21.19
N GLU A 126 -3.14 -4.63 -20.97
CA GLU A 126 -4.13 -4.41 -22.03
C GLU A 126 -3.81 -3.19 -22.92
N ARG A 127 -2.96 -2.28 -22.45
CA ARG A 127 -2.55 -1.03 -23.10
C ARG A 127 -1.13 -1.07 -23.69
N GLY A 128 -0.55 -2.28 -23.76
CA GLY A 128 0.72 -2.52 -24.45
C GLY A 128 1.97 -2.47 -23.57
N PHE A 129 1.84 -2.40 -22.24
CA PHE A 129 2.99 -2.49 -21.34
C PHE A 129 3.22 -3.95 -20.90
N VAL A 130 4.47 -4.31 -20.67
CA VAL A 130 4.78 -5.49 -19.85
C VAL A 130 4.63 -5.06 -18.40
N THR A 131 3.89 -5.80 -17.57
CA THR A 131 3.68 -5.40 -16.19
C THR A 131 3.93 -6.54 -15.23
N ILE A 132 4.31 -6.20 -13.99
CA ILE A 132 4.46 -7.16 -12.92
C ILE A 132 3.78 -6.62 -11.66
N SER A 133 2.87 -7.41 -11.05
CA SER A 133 2.43 -7.19 -9.67
C SER A 133 3.24 -8.06 -8.73
N LEU A 134 3.57 -7.57 -7.54
CA LEU A 134 4.37 -8.31 -6.56
C LEU A 134 3.71 -8.31 -5.19
N ASP A 135 3.94 -9.37 -4.40
CA ASP A 135 3.75 -9.34 -2.95
C ASP A 135 4.99 -8.72 -2.31
N LEU A 136 4.80 -7.77 -1.42
CA LEU A 136 5.89 -7.24 -0.60
C LEU A 136 6.41 -8.34 0.33
N SER A 137 7.71 -8.35 0.60
CA SER A 137 8.33 -9.27 1.57
C SER A 137 7.56 -9.29 2.89
N PHE A 138 7.44 -10.46 3.51
CA PHE A 138 6.63 -10.79 4.71
C PHE A 138 5.12 -10.92 4.46
N TRP A 139 4.61 -10.61 3.26
CA TRP A 139 3.18 -10.62 2.90
C TRP A 139 2.91 -11.60 1.76
N GLY A 140 1.65 -12.03 1.66
CA GLY A 140 1.22 -12.91 0.58
C GLY A 140 2.09 -14.16 0.42
N ALA A 141 2.54 -14.43 -0.79
CA ALA A 141 3.39 -15.55 -1.13
C ALA A 141 4.90 -15.23 -1.11
N SER A 142 5.30 -13.99 -0.79
CA SER A 142 6.71 -13.62 -0.62
C SER A 142 7.28 -14.13 0.70
N ASP A 143 8.60 -14.37 0.73
CA ASP A 143 9.32 -14.82 1.92
C ASP A 143 9.30 -13.76 3.04
N GLY A 144 9.70 -14.18 4.20
CA GLY A 144 9.95 -13.34 5.38
C GLY A 144 9.21 -13.79 6.62
N GLU A 145 9.92 -13.80 7.73
CA GLU A 145 9.41 -14.14 9.06
C GLU A 145 9.81 -13.05 10.08
N PRO A 146 8.96 -12.77 11.08
CA PRO A 146 7.59 -13.31 11.21
C PRO A 146 6.69 -12.81 10.08
N ARG A 147 5.64 -13.59 9.74
CA ARG A 147 4.69 -13.13 8.72
C ARG A 147 4.06 -11.79 9.12
N ASN A 148 3.76 -10.97 8.13
CA ASN A 148 3.18 -9.64 8.27
C ASN A 148 4.09 -8.64 9.02
N ALA A 149 5.40 -8.89 9.05
CA ALA A 149 6.34 -7.91 9.57
C ALA A 149 6.42 -6.68 8.67
N VAL A 150 6.69 -5.53 9.29
CA VAL A 150 6.90 -4.26 8.59
C VAL A 150 8.39 -4.00 8.43
N SER A 151 8.82 -3.74 7.20
CA SER A 151 10.17 -3.30 6.88
C SER A 151 10.16 -2.41 5.63
N PRO A 152 9.97 -1.09 5.76
CA PRO A 152 9.86 -0.18 4.62
C PRO A 152 11.06 -0.22 3.67
N ASP A 153 12.25 -0.43 4.20
CA ASP A 153 13.49 -0.54 3.40
C ASP A 153 13.45 -1.78 2.49
N ILE A 154 12.98 -2.92 3.04
CA ILE A 154 12.84 -4.15 2.24
C ILE A 154 11.73 -4.00 1.22
N TYR A 155 10.65 -3.28 1.54
CA TYR A 155 9.58 -3.01 0.57
C TYR A 155 10.05 -2.14 -0.61
N ALA A 156 10.91 -1.14 -0.35
CA ALA A 156 11.55 -0.37 -1.40
C ALA A 156 12.49 -1.25 -2.25
N GLU A 157 13.22 -2.15 -1.61
CA GLU A 157 14.08 -3.13 -2.28
C GLU A 157 13.29 -4.11 -3.14
N ASP A 158 12.10 -4.56 -2.72
CA ASP A 158 11.26 -5.46 -3.51
C ASP A 158 10.85 -4.84 -4.86
N PHE A 159 10.68 -3.51 -4.91
CA PHE A 159 10.50 -2.79 -6.19
C PHE A 159 11.75 -2.85 -7.06
N SER A 160 12.93 -2.64 -6.49
CA SER A 160 14.21 -2.74 -7.21
C SER A 160 14.46 -4.17 -7.71
N ALA A 161 14.14 -5.18 -6.89
CA ALA A 161 14.23 -6.59 -7.28
C ALA A 161 13.27 -6.94 -8.44
N ALA A 162 12.07 -6.34 -8.47
CA ALA A 162 11.17 -6.49 -9.61
C ALA A 162 11.73 -5.83 -10.89
N VAL A 163 12.43 -4.70 -10.76
CA VAL A 163 13.18 -4.08 -11.88
C VAL A 163 14.30 -5.02 -12.35
N ASP A 164 15.07 -5.63 -11.42
CA ASP A 164 16.10 -6.62 -11.77
C ASP A 164 15.50 -7.76 -12.58
N TYR A 165 14.38 -8.33 -12.11
CA TYR A 165 13.68 -9.39 -12.82
C TYR A 165 13.20 -8.97 -14.21
N LEU A 166 12.56 -7.81 -14.35
CA LEU A 166 12.09 -7.31 -15.64
C LEU A 166 13.24 -7.11 -16.62
N ARG A 167 14.38 -6.64 -16.18
CA ARG A 167 15.58 -6.45 -17.02
C ARG A 167 16.19 -7.75 -17.54
N THR A 168 15.85 -8.90 -16.95
CA THR A 168 16.26 -10.22 -17.49
C THR A 168 15.36 -10.71 -18.64
N GLN A 169 14.21 -10.08 -18.86
CA GLN A 169 13.28 -10.48 -19.89
C GLN A 169 13.69 -9.90 -21.24
N SER A 170 13.97 -10.75 -22.24
CA SER A 170 14.48 -10.32 -23.56
C SER A 170 13.56 -9.37 -24.33
N PHE A 171 12.26 -9.36 -23.98
CA PHE A 171 11.23 -8.51 -24.59
C PHE A 171 10.95 -7.23 -23.78
N VAL A 172 11.68 -6.97 -22.69
CA VAL A 172 11.59 -5.74 -21.90
C VAL A 172 12.73 -4.80 -22.25
N ASP A 173 12.40 -3.54 -22.47
CA ASP A 173 13.40 -2.48 -22.62
C ASP A 173 13.90 -2.04 -21.23
N SER A 174 15.14 -2.34 -20.94
CA SER A 174 15.76 -2.06 -19.64
C SER A 174 15.85 -0.56 -19.28
N GLU A 175 15.73 0.31 -20.30
CA GLU A 175 15.77 1.77 -20.11
C GLU A 175 14.36 2.39 -20.06
N ARG A 176 13.29 1.58 -20.13
CA ARG A 176 11.89 2.03 -20.14
C ARG A 176 11.05 1.31 -19.10
N ILE A 177 11.48 1.36 -17.84
CA ILE A 177 10.77 0.75 -16.70
C ILE A 177 10.22 1.85 -15.80
N GLY A 178 8.91 1.85 -15.62
CA GLY A 178 8.19 2.69 -14.66
C GLY A 178 7.72 1.89 -13.45
N ALA A 179 7.23 2.59 -12.43
CA ALA A 179 6.63 1.95 -11.26
C ALA A 179 5.37 2.66 -10.80
N LEU A 180 4.40 1.88 -10.29
CA LEU A 180 3.12 2.34 -9.79
C LEU A 180 2.87 1.77 -8.39
N GLY A 181 2.60 2.64 -7.42
CA GLY A 181 2.28 2.26 -6.05
C GLY A 181 0.86 2.62 -5.67
N ILE A 182 0.12 1.65 -5.13
CA ILE A 182 -1.26 1.85 -4.66
C ILE A 182 -1.23 1.92 -3.13
N CYS A 183 -1.86 2.92 -2.53
CA CYS A 183 -1.96 3.11 -1.08
C CYS A 183 -0.56 3.14 -0.41
N GLY A 184 -0.26 2.22 0.51
CA GLY A 184 1.05 2.12 1.18
C GLY A 184 2.22 1.97 0.19
N SER A 185 2.03 1.23 -0.91
CA SER A 185 3.05 1.10 -1.95
C SER A 185 3.38 2.42 -2.65
N GLY A 186 2.53 3.45 -2.55
CA GLY A 186 2.86 4.80 -3.01
C GLY A 186 4.09 5.36 -2.31
N SER A 187 4.19 5.19 -0.98
CA SER A 187 5.37 5.64 -0.24
C SER A 187 6.60 4.75 -0.47
N PHE A 188 6.39 3.45 -0.70
CA PHE A 188 7.51 2.52 -0.95
C PHE A 188 8.12 2.72 -2.33
N VAL A 189 7.30 2.93 -3.37
CA VAL A 189 7.79 3.21 -4.72
C VAL A 189 8.54 4.55 -4.82
N ILE A 190 8.11 5.57 -4.06
CA ILE A 190 8.85 6.83 -3.94
C ILE A 190 10.22 6.57 -3.31
N SER A 191 10.27 5.80 -2.21
CA SER A 191 11.55 5.44 -1.57
C SER A 191 12.46 4.64 -2.49
N ALA A 192 11.92 3.67 -3.24
CA ALA A 192 12.68 2.93 -4.25
C ALA A 192 13.22 3.84 -5.34
N ALA A 193 12.40 4.73 -5.89
CA ALA A 193 12.80 5.62 -6.96
C ALA A 193 13.89 6.61 -6.56
N LYS A 194 13.96 7.05 -5.29
CA LYS A 194 15.04 7.92 -4.82
C LYS A 194 16.42 7.28 -4.92
N ILE A 195 16.49 5.97 -4.79
CA ILE A 195 17.77 5.23 -4.75
C ILE A 195 18.00 4.33 -5.97
N ASP A 196 16.97 4.10 -6.79
CA ASP A 196 17.07 3.30 -8.02
C ASP A 196 16.75 4.13 -9.27
N PRO A 197 17.77 4.63 -9.99
CA PRO A 197 17.57 5.46 -11.18
C PRO A 197 17.05 4.68 -12.40
N ARG A 198 16.95 3.35 -12.31
CA ARG A 198 16.38 2.49 -13.35
C ARG A 198 14.86 2.59 -13.40
N ILE A 199 14.22 3.06 -12.32
CA ILE A 199 12.80 3.45 -12.31
C ILE A 199 12.70 4.83 -12.98
N LYS A 200 12.23 4.87 -14.24
CA LYS A 200 12.27 6.08 -15.08
C LYS A 200 11.07 7.00 -14.87
N SER A 201 9.98 6.52 -14.29
CA SER A 201 8.81 7.32 -13.93
C SER A 201 8.03 6.65 -12.80
N VAL A 202 7.33 7.45 -12.00
CA VAL A 202 6.59 6.99 -10.84
C VAL A 202 5.15 7.48 -10.89
N ALA A 203 4.19 6.57 -10.71
CA ALA A 203 2.80 6.94 -10.46
C ALA A 203 2.36 6.42 -9.08
N THR A 204 1.55 7.20 -8.38
CA THR A 204 0.92 6.79 -7.13
C THR A 204 -0.59 6.95 -7.21
N VAL A 205 -1.34 6.04 -6.62
CA VAL A 205 -2.81 6.10 -6.58
C VAL A 205 -3.30 5.89 -5.16
N SER A 206 -4.16 6.78 -4.68
CA SER A 206 -4.68 6.77 -3.31
C SER A 206 -3.57 6.52 -2.28
N MET A 207 -2.40 7.15 -2.44
CA MET A 207 -1.25 6.80 -1.61
C MET A 207 -1.40 7.21 -0.16
N TYR A 208 -0.64 6.52 0.69
CA TYR A 208 -0.35 6.89 2.07
C TYR A 208 1.12 7.25 2.23
N ASP A 209 1.41 8.29 2.99
CA ASP A 209 2.67 8.36 3.71
C ASP A 209 2.56 7.41 4.92
N MET A 210 3.08 6.19 4.76
CA MET A 210 3.01 5.18 5.83
C MET A 210 3.74 5.63 7.09
N GLY A 211 4.74 6.51 6.96
CA GLY A 211 5.44 7.09 8.08
C GLY A 211 4.61 8.11 8.83
N ALA A 212 4.12 9.15 8.18
CA ALA A 212 3.29 10.20 8.76
C ALA A 212 2.00 9.62 9.34
N ALA A 213 1.32 8.73 8.62
CA ALA A 213 0.10 8.08 9.09
C ALA A 213 0.31 7.33 10.42
N ASN A 214 1.46 6.67 10.62
CA ASN A 214 1.77 5.96 11.85
C ASN A 214 2.34 6.87 12.96
N ARG A 215 3.00 7.98 12.62
CA ARG A 215 3.53 8.94 13.58
C ARG A 215 2.48 9.91 14.09
N ASP A 216 1.76 10.50 13.15
CA ASP A 216 0.98 11.72 13.36
C ASP A 216 -0.51 11.48 13.11
N GLY A 217 -0.87 10.33 12.49
CA GLY A 217 -2.24 9.99 12.09
C GLY A 217 -2.72 10.83 10.91
N LEU A 218 -3.97 10.61 10.52
CA LEU A 218 -4.62 11.46 9.52
C LEU A 218 -4.79 12.87 10.06
N ARG A 219 -4.41 13.87 9.27
CA ARG A 219 -4.53 15.30 9.62
C ARG A 219 -3.86 15.65 10.96
N ASN A 220 -2.74 15.00 11.25
CA ASN A 220 -2.00 15.16 12.52
C ASN A 220 -2.88 14.89 13.74
N GLY A 221 -3.79 13.92 13.67
CA GLY A 221 -4.76 13.58 14.71
C GLY A 221 -4.17 12.81 15.91
N VAL A 222 -2.91 12.36 15.84
CA VAL A 222 -2.23 11.60 16.91
C VAL A 222 -1.30 12.51 17.70
N SER A 223 -1.51 12.59 19.01
CA SER A 223 -0.66 13.36 19.90
C SER A 223 0.67 12.67 20.18
N LEU A 224 1.69 13.44 20.58
CA LEU A 224 2.99 12.90 20.99
C LEU A 224 2.85 11.88 22.14
N GLU A 225 1.92 12.09 23.05
CA GLU A 225 1.66 11.16 24.16
C GLU A 225 1.10 9.83 23.66
N GLN A 226 0.12 9.84 22.77
CA GLN A 226 -0.41 8.62 22.14
C GLN A 226 0.67 7.86 21.37
N ARG A 227 1.53 8.59 20.64
CA ARG A 227 2.68 7.99 19.95
C ARG A 227 3.64 7.32 20.93
N ARG A 228 3.96 7.97 22.07
CA ARG A 228 4.81 7.37 23.11
C ARG A 228 4.20 6.10 23.70
N GLN A 229 2.89 6.08 23.92
CA GLN A 229 2.17 4.91 24.43
C GLN A 229 2.27 3.72 23.45
N VAL A 230 2.09 3.96 22.14
CA VAL A 230 2.25 2.92 21.10
C VAL A 230 3.69 2.38 21.09
N LEU A 231 4.70 3.25 21.21
CA LEU A 231 6.10 2.83 21.25
C LEU A 231 6.39 1.99 22.51
N GLN A 232 5.83 2.36 23.67
CA GLN A 232 5.99 1.58 24.90
C GLN A 232 5.33 0.21 24.79
N GLN A 233 4.09 0.13 24.27
CA GLN A 233 3.40 -1.15 24.06
C GLN A 233 4.18 -2.08 23.13
N ALA A 234 4.75 -1.55 22.05
CA ALA A 234 5.58 -2.33 21.15
C ALA A 234 6.89 -2.82 21.82
N ALA A 235 7.49 -1.99 22.70
CA ALA A 235 8.67 -2.38 23.46
C ALA A 235 8.34 -3.49 24.47
N ASP A 236 7.23 -3.37 25.22
CA ASP A 236 6.77 -4.38 26.16
C ASP A 236 6.47 -5.71 25.44
N GLN A 237 5.84 -5.65 24.27
CA GLN A 237 5.57 -6.83 23.45
C GLN A 237 6.87 -7.50 22.94
N ARG A 238 7.92 -6.71 22.63
CA ARG A 238 9.23 -7.29 22.27
C ARG A 238 9.82 -8.13 23.39
N ASP A 239 9.64 -7.69 24.65
CA ASP A 239 10.08 -8.47 25.82
C ASP A 239 9.32 -9.79 25.95
N VAL A 240 8.04 -9.80 25.62
CA VAL A 240 7.21 -11.03 25.58
C VAL A 240 7.72 -11.98 24.49
N GLU A 241 7.88 -11.48 23.27
CA GLU A 241 8.35 -12.29 22.12
C GLU A 241 9.78 -12.79 22.33
N PHE A 242 10.68 -11.96 22.87
CA PHE A 242 12.06 -12.37 23.17
C PHE A 242 12.14 -13.54 24.19
N LYS A 243 11.20 -13.61 25.12
CA LYS A 243 11.06 -14.70 26.10
C LYS A 243 10.34 -15.93 25.55
N GLY A 244 10.04 -15.97 24.23
CA GLY A 244 9.34 -17.07 23.57
C GLY A 244 7.81 -16.99 23.65
N GLY A 245 7.25 -15.82 24.03
CA GLY A 245 5.81 -15.58 23.97
C GLY A 245 5.31 -15.37 22.54
N ALA A 246 3.99 -15.34 22.38
CA ALA A 246 3.34 -15.23 21.08
C ALA A 246 3.57 -13.85 20.44
N THR A 247 3.71 -13.83 19.10
CA THR A 247 3.68 -12.62 18.30
C THR A 247 2.31 -11.96 18.38
N ALA A 248 2.28 -10.66 18.71
CA ALA A 248 1.06 -9.88 18.68
C ALA A 248 0.92 -9.14 17.35
N TYR A 249 -0.33 -9.10 16.87
CA TYR A 249 -0.71 -8.36 15.66
C TYR A 249 -1.57 -7.16 16.04
N ILE A 250 -1.44 -6.07 15.31
CA ILE A 250 -2.25 -4.88 15.55
C ILE A 250 -3.33 -4.73 14.51
N GLY A 251 -4.26 -3.81 14.81
CA GLY A 251 -5.43 -3.58 13.98
C GLY A 251 -5.10 -3.34 12.51
N GLY A 252 -6.02 -3.61 11.69
CA GLY A 252 -6.10 -3.41 10.26
C GLY A 252 -7.56 -3.23 9.94
N THR A 253 -8.03 -3.84 8.86
CA THR A 253 -9.46 -3.86 8.55
C THR A 253 -10.21 -4.68 9.61
N PRO A 254 -11.25 -4.14 10.27
CA PRO A 254 -12.01 -4.88 11.27
C PRO A 254 -12.66 -6.12 10.65
N GLU A 255 -12.81 -7.18 11.45
CA GLU A 255 -13.52 -8.39 11.02
C GLU A 255 -15.03 -8.17 10.94
N GLU A 256 -15.56 -7.27 11.78
CA GLU A 256 -16.98 -6.91 11.84
C GLU A 256 -17.13 -5.40 12.04
N LEU A 257 -18.18 -4.82 11.47
CA LEU A 257 -18.53 -3.43 11.72
C LEU A 257 -19.42 -3.32 12.95
N THR A 258 -19.17 -2.29 13.74
CA THR A 258 -19.98 -1.91 14.89
C THR A 258 -20.47 -0.46 14.75
N ASP A 259 -21.33 -0.02 15.65
CA ASP A 259 -21.77 1.39 15.70
C ASP A 259 -20.61 2.36 15.94
N GLN A 260 -19.49 1.87 16.52
CA GLN A 260 -18.27 2.65 16.80
C GLN A 260 -17.29 2.66 15.63
N SER A 261 -17.52 1.86 14.57
CA SER A 261 -16.64 1.81 13.41
C SER A 261 -16.64 3.16 12.68
N SER A 262 -15.44 3.68 12.43
CA SER A 262 -15.24 4.95 11.72
C SER A 262 -15.66 4.84 10.25
N ALA A 263 -15.76 5.97 9.56
CA ALA A 263 -16.01 6.00 8.13
C ALA A 263 -14.90 5.26 7.35
N VAL A 264 -13.66 5.36 7.81
CA VAL A 264 -12.50 4.71 7.18
C VAL A 264 -12.52 3.20 7.44
N ASP A 265 -12.91 2.73 8.64
CA ASP A 265 -13.10 1.31 8.92
C ASP A 265 -14.16 0.71 7.99
N ARG A 266 -15.27 1.42 7.79
CA ARG A 266 -16.35 0.99 6.88
C ARG A 266 -15.89 0.94 5.43
N GLU A 267 -15.09 1.91 4.99
CA GLU A 267 -14.54 1.97 3.65
C GLU A 267 -13.58 0.79 3.40
N PHE A 268 -12.66 0.50 4.34
CA PHE A 268 -11.76 -0.66 4.22
C PHE A 268 -12.50 -1.99 4.35
N TYR A 269 -13.49 -2.10 5.25
CA TYR A 269 -14.31 -3.29 5.38
C TYR A 269 -15.04 -3.60 4.06
N ASP A 270 -15.64 -2.59 3.43
CA ASP A 270 -16.37 -2.73 2.17
C ASP A 270 -15.47 -3.30 1.06
N PHE A 271 -14.18 -2.98 1.05
CA PHE A 271 -13.24 -3.59 0.12
C PHE A 271 -12.74 -4.96 0.59
N TYR A 272 -12.12 -5.05 1.77
CA TYR A 272 -11.37 -6.23 2.18
C TYR A 272 -12.23 -7.38 2.73
N ARG A 273 -13.48 -7.13 3.13
CA ARG A 273 -14.37 -8.14 3.73
C ARG A 273 -15.58 -8.48 2.86
N THR A 274 -15.65 -7.93 1.65
CA THR A 274 -16.71 -8.22 0.68
C THR A 274 -16.12 -8.76 -0.62
N SER A 275 -16.98 -9.14 -1.58
CA SER A 275 -16.54 -9.59 -2.90
C SER A 275 -15.79 -8.53 -3.72
N ARG A 276 -15.75 -7.27 -3.27
CA ARG A 276 -14.97 -6.21 -3.92
C ARG A 276 -13.47 -6.49 -3.91
N GLY A 277 -12.95 -7.09 -2.83
CA GLY A 277 -11.52 -7.31 -2.72
C GLY A 277 -11.12 -8.35 -1.67
N ASN A 278 -12.05 -9.15 -1.15
CA ASN A 278 -11.73 -10.19 -0.18
C ASN A 278 -10.70 -11.19 -0.76
N SER A 279 -9.72 -11.54 0.05
CA SER A 279 -8.74 -12.58 -0.27
C SER A 279 -8.35 -13.32 1.00
N PRO A 280 -8.26 -14.65 0.99
CA PRO A 280 -7.87 -15.44 2.16
C PRO A 280 -6.42 -15.16 2.60
N ASN A 281 -5.61 -14.60 1.72
CA ASN A 281 -4.20 -14.28 1.98
C ASN A 281 -3.98 -12.85 2.49
N THR A 282 -5.04 -12.04 2.57
CA THR A 282 -4.98 -10.66 3.07
C THR A 282 -5.41 -10.62 4.53
N THR A 283 -4.50 -10.21 5.41
CA THR A 283 -4.83 -10.02 6.83
C THR A 283 -4.99 -8.55 7.19
N THR A 284 -4.28 -7.65 6.52
CA THR A 284 -4.14 -6.23 6.86
C THR A 284 -3.61 -5.97 8.29
N HIS A 285 -3.16 -7.01 8.99
CA HIS A 285 -2.70 -6.96 10.37
C HIS A 285 -1.19 -7.13 10.46
N PRO A 286 -0.40 -6.05 10.59
CA PRO A 286 1.04 -6.15 10.82
C PRO A 286 1.34 -6.62 12.24
N THR A 287 2.55 -7.15 12.43
CA THR A 287 3.03 -7.45 13.79
C THR A 287 3.21 -6.15 14.56
N MET A 288 2.78 -6.13 15.83
CA MET A 288 2.85 -4.94 16.69
C MET A 288 4.29 -4.43 16.81
N THR A 289 5.23 -5.33 17.02
CA THR A 289 6.64 -4.99 17.25
C THR A 289 7.35 -4.44 16.04
N SER A 290 6.90 -4.78 14.83
CA SER A 290 7.50 -4.26 13.59
C SER A 290 6.80 -3.01 13.07
N ASN A 291 5.50 -2.83 13.35
CA ASN A 291 4.73 -1.70 12.82
C ASN A 291 5.30 -0.34 13.22
N VAL A 292 5.91 -0.24 14.40
CA VAL A 292 6.57 0.99 14.86
C VAL A 292 7.74 1.42 13.98
N LYS A 293 8.25 0.55 13.09
CA LYS A 293 9.27 0.91 12.09
C LYS A 293 8.74 1.97 11.11
N PHE A 294 7.44 1.98 10.85
CA PHE A 294 6.84 3.06 10.07
C PHE A 294 7.04 4.43 10.71
N MET A 295 7.08 4.53 12.04
CA MET A 295 7.32 5.81 12.72
C MET A 295 8.71 6.40 12.42
N ASN A 296 9.67 5.58 11.95
CA ASN A 296 10.99 6.01 11.50
C ASN A 296 11.12 6.02 9.97
N PHE A 297 10.02 6.00 9.24
CA PHE A 297 9.99 6.04 7.79
C PHE A 297 9.52 7.42 7.32
N TYR A 298 10.31 8.06 6.46
CA TYR A 298 10.10 9.41 5.93
C TYR A 298 10.22 9.38 4.40
N PRO A 299 9.19 8.84 3.69
CA PRO A 299 9.29 8.58 2.26
C PRO A 299 9.46 9.86 1.43
N PHE A 300 8.95 10.99 1.90
CA PHE A 300 8.96 12.25 1.15
C PHE A 300 10.19 13.11 1.41
N ASN A 301 11.06 12.74 2.39
CA ASN A 301 12.36 13.40 2.50
C ASN A 301 13.16 13.17 1.21
N ASP A 302 13.72 14.24 0.67
CA ASP A 302 14.51 14.23 -0.57
C ASP A 302 13.75 13.72 -1.81
N ILE A 303 12.41 13.81 -1.83
CA ILE A 303 11.57 13.38 -2.98
C ILE A 303 11.90 14.17 -4.25
N GLU A 304 12.36 15.41 -4.12
CA GLU A 304 12.80 16.27 -5.22
C GLU A 304 14.00 15.69 -5.97
N THR A 305 14.77 14.80 -5.37
CA THR A 305 15.92 14.13 -6.02
C THR A 305 15.51 13.14 -7.12
N ILE A 306 14.22 12.76 -7.17
CA ILE A 306 13.69 11.92 -8.25
C ILE A 306 13.72 12.69 -9.59
N SER A 307 13.57 14.01 -9.56
CA SER A 307 13.70 14.84 -10.76
C SER A 307 15.05 14.60 -11.48
N PRO A 308 15.09 14.61 -12.82
CA PRO A 308 14.02 14.98 -13.77
C PRO A 308 13.06 13.85 -14.18
N ARG A 309 13.01 12.74 -13.45
CA ARG A 309 12.10 11.61 -13.72
C ARG A 309 10.67 12.01 -13.34
N PRO A 310 9.69 11.86 -14.27
CA PRO A 310 8.32 12.32 -14.03
C PRO A 310 7.61 11.58 -12.91
N MET A 311 6.79 12.33 -12.14
CA MET A 311 5.92 11.79 -11.10
C MET A 311 4.45 12.15 -11.33
N LEU A 312 3.54 11.19 -11.17
CA LEU A 312 2.10 11.38 -11.23
C LEU A 312 1.46 10.93 -9.91
N PHE A 313 0.73 11.85 -9.29
CA PHE A 313 -0.02 11.58 -8.06
C PHE A 313 -1.52 11.58 -8.37
N ILE A 314 -2.24 10.52 -7.99
CA ILE A 314 -3.68 10.38 -8.20
C ILE A 314 -4.36 10.13 -6.85
N ALA A 315 -5.37 10.91 -6.53
CA ALA A 315 -6.15 10.74 -5.30
C ALA A 315 -7.64 10.98 -5.56
N GLY A 316 -8.49 10.30 -4.81
CA GLY A 316 -9.91 10.59 -4.80
C GLY A 316 -10.20 11.92 -4.08
N GLN A 317 -11.19 12.67 -4.57
CA GLN A 317 -11.62 13.93 -3.95
C GLN A 317 -12.05 13.77 -2.50
N ASN A 318 -12.72 12.65 -2.19
CA ASN A 318 -13.25 12.32 -0.88
C ASN A 318 -12.35 11.34 -0.11
N ALA A 319 -11.17 10.99 -0.67
CA ALA A 319 -10.26 10.07 -0.02
C ALA A 319 -9.72 10.67 1.28
N HIS A 320 -9.81 9.92 2.37
CA HIS A 320 -9.27 10.31 3.67
C HIS A 320 -7.74 10.47 3.64
N SER A 321 -7.07 9.82 2.68
CA SER A 321 -5.61 9.87 2.46
C SER A 321 -5.16 10.93 1.45
N ARG A 322 -6.08 11.76 0.94
CA ARG A 322 -5.78 12.74 -0.12
C ARG A 322 -4.64 13.67 0.26
N GLU A 323 -4.56 14.07 1.52
CA GLU A 323 -3.50 14.93 2.05
C GLU A 323 -2.10 14.44 1.70
N PHE A 324 -1.84 13.11 1.77
CA PHE A 324 -0.50 12.57 1.48
C PHE A 324 -0.10 12.72 0.00
N SER A 325 -1.06 12.66 -0.92
CA SER A 325 -0.79 12.93 -2.34
C SER A 325 -0.52 14.41 -2.58
N GLU A 326 -1.22 15.30 -1.88
CA GLU A 326 -1.02 16.75 -1.96
C GLU A 326 0.33 17.15 -1.36
N ASP A 327 0.72 16.57 -0.22
CA ASP A 327 2.00 16.83 0.44
C ASP A 327 3.18 16.36 -0.42
N ALA A 328 3.11 15.13 -0.96
CA ALA A 328 4.15 14.62 -1.85
C ALA A 328 4.27 15.46 -3.13
N TYR A 329 3.13 15.85 -3.72
CA TYR A 329 3.14 16.75 -4.87
C TYR A 329 3.77 18.10 -4.54
N ALA A 330 3.49 18.67 -3.37
CA ALA A 330 4.07 19.94 -2.96
C ALA A 330 5.60 19.87 -2.84
N LEU A 331 6.13 18.76 -2.31
CA LEU A 331 7.55 18.54 -2.06
C LEU A 331 8.33 18.08 -3.31
N ALA A 332 7.72 17.32 -4.20
CA ALA A 332 8.38 16.82 -5.41
C ALA A 332 8.81 17.98 -6.33
N ALA A 333 9.92 17.79 -7.06
CA ALA A 333 10.34 18.71 -8.12
C ALA A 333 9.71 18.33 -9.48
N GLU A 334 9.79 19.26 -10.44
CA GLU A 334 9.29 19.03 -11.81
C GLU A 334 10.14 17.97 -12.57
N PRO A 335 9.53 17.21 -13.50
CA PRO A 335 8.13 17.27 -13.91
C PRO A 335 7.22 16.43 -12.99
N LYS A 336 6.13 17.03 -12.54
CA LYS A 336 5.15 16.38 -11.65
C LYS A 336 3.72 16.75 -12.03
N GLU A 337 2.78 15.88 -11.69
CA GLU A 337 1.35 16.14 -11.90
C GLU A 337 0.52 15.58 -10.75
N LEU A 338 -0.54 16.30 -10.37
CA LEU A 338 -1.54 15.86 -9.39
C LEU A 338 -2.91 15.80 -10.08
N VAL A 339 -3.58 14.65 -9.96
CA VAL A 339 -4.92 14.42 -10.49
C VAL A 339 -5.87 14.03 -9.37
N ILE A 340 -6.90 14.83 -9.16
CA ILE A 340 -7.95 14.57 -8.18
C ILE A 340 -9.19 14.02 -8.90
N ILE A 341 -9.59 12.80 -8.52
CA ILE A 341 -10.75 12.13 -9.12
C ILE A 341 -12.02 12.58 -8.40
N PRO A 342 -12.96 13.25 -9.09
CA PRO A 342 -14.19 13.72 -8.47
C PRO A 342 -14.99 12.59 -7.82
N ALA A 343 -15.57 12.87 -6.66
CA ALA A 343 -16.44 11.99 -5.88
C ALA A 343 -15.82 10.67 -5.39
N ALA A 344 -14.61 10.29 -5.83
CA ALA A 344 -13.98 9.05 -5.41
C ALA A 344 -13.47 9.11 -3.96
N GLY A 345 -13.69 8.04 -3.20
CA GLY A 345 -13.05 7.75 -1.93
C GLY A 345 -11.67 7.10 -2.11
N HIS A 346 -11.10 6.61 -1.01
CA HIS A 346 -9.78 5.99 -1.04
C HIS A 346 -9.79 4.63 -1.74
N VAL A 347 -10.67 3.71 -1.33
CA VAL A 347 -10.76 2.35 -1.91
C VAL A 347 -11.54 2.30 -3.22
N ASP A 348 -12.21 3.38 -3.62
CA ASP A 348 -12.85 3.43 -4.93
C ASP A 348 -11.83 3.31 -6.07
N LEU A 349 -10.61 3.80 -5.84
CA LEU A 349 -9.51 3.67 -6.80
C LEU A 349 -8.75 2.34 -6.67
N TYR A 350 -9.26 1.35 -5.91
CA TYR A 350 -8.68 0.01 -5.85
C TYR A 350 -9.27 -0.92 -6.92
N ASP A 351 -10.56 -0.80 -7.21
CA ASP A 351 -11.31 -1.76 -8.05
C ASP A 351 -12.33 -1.13 -9.00
N ARG A 352 -12.76 0.11 -8.78
CA ARG A 352 -13.76 0.75 -9.64
C ARG A 352 -13.15 1.27 -10.92
N VAL A 353 -13.17 0.41 -11.95
CA VAL A 353 -12.56 0.67 -13.27
C VAL A 353 -13.10 1.94 -13.94
N ASP A 354 -14.35 2.29 -13.68
CA ASP A 354 -15.01 3.50 -14.19
C ASP A 354 -14.49 4.79 -13.54
N LEU A 355 -13.91 4.71 -12.35
CA LEU A 355 -13.33 5.86 -11.64
C LEU A 355 -11.80 5.92 -11.79
N ILE A 356 -11.14 4.78 -11.90
CA ILE A 356 -9.68 4.72 -12.05
C ILE A 356 -9.29 5.33 -13.40
N PRO A 357 -8.46 6.39 -13.45
CA PRO A 357 -8.14 7.10 -14.68
C PRO A 357 -7.06 6.34 -15.50
N PHE A 358 -7.37 5.13 -15.97
CA PHE A 358 -6.43 4.30 -16.71
C PHE A 358 -5.88 4.98 -17.98
N ASP A 359 -6.67 5.80 -18.66
CA ASP A 359 -6.21 6.53 -19.84
C ASP A 359 -5.16 7.59 -19.48
N LYS A 360 -5.32 8.24 -18.31
CA LYS A 360 -4.31 9.17 -17.78
C LYS A 360 -3.02 8.45 -17.42
N LEU A 361 -3.10 7.30 -16.72
CA LEU A 361 -1.95 6.46 -16.42
C LEU A 361 -1.24 6.00 -17.69
N THR A 362 -2.01 5.57 -18.70
CA THR A 362 -1.49 5.15 -19.99
C THR A 362 -0.71 6.28 -20.68
N GLY A 363 -1.33 7.45 -20.80
CA GLY A 363 -0.68 8.62 -21.40
C GLY A 363 0.58 9.05 -20.64
N PHE A 364 0.55 9.02 -19.30
CA PHE A 364 1.70 9.32 -18.48
C PHE A 364 2.87 8.37 -18.76
N PHE A 365 2.67 7.05 -18.67
CA PHE A 365 3.74 6.08 -18.89
C PHE A 365 4.19 6.04 -20.35
N GLN A 366 3.27 6.19 -21.34
CA GLN A 366 3.65 6.28 -22.75
C GLN A 366 4.56 7.49 -23.01
N ASN A 367 4.28 8.62 -22.39
CA ASN A 367 5.08 9.84 -22.59
C ASN A 367 6.41 9.78 -21.84
N SER A 368 6.42 9.29 -20.60
CA SER A 368 7.60 9.26 -19.74
C SER A 368 8.57 8.10 -20.06
N LEU A 369 8.08 7.04 -20.71
CA LEU A 369 8.86 5.87 -21.13
C LEU A 369 9.06 5.82 -22.66
N ARG A 370 8.98 6.94 -23.36
CA ARG A 370 9.34 7.00 -24.79
C ARG A 370 10.85 6.80 -24.95
N ASN A 371 11.23 6.23 -26.10
CA ASN A 371 12.63 6.25 -26.53
C ASN A 371 13.05 7.71 -26.66
N GLY A 372 14.13 8.10 -26.00
CA GLY A 372 14.76 9.40 -26.16
C GLY A 372 15.36 9.54 -27.56
#